data_1737609815609c02f1ffde8c255e7e60
#
_entry.id   1737609815609c02f1ffde8c255e7e60
#
_cell.length_a   1.000
_cell.length_b   1.000
_cell.length_c   1.000
_cell.angle_alpha   90.00
_cell.angle_beta   90.00
_cell.angle_gamma   90.00
#
_symmetry.space_group_name_H-M   'P 1'
#
loop_
_entity.id
_entity.type
_entity.pdbx_description
1 polymer ?
#
loop_
_entity_poly.entity_id
_entity_poly.type
_entity_poly.pdbx_seq_one_letter_code
_entity_poly.pdbx_strand_id
1 'polypeptide(L)'
;EGKASGSLALYGEKYDHKGGEKDSGFGNANATVAFETASFYGFNAKAEFKGNLGLGEIEKYDRDGGADSAFANNSLMTEAYLKYAMEGFSITAGRQAIDLEWLGDYNEAVVAAITAIPDTTVVLGYTQRQAESGFDLSEDFSDINGNKGVYVLDVKYGGLEFVEFNP
;
A
#
# COMPACT_ATOMS: atom_id res chain seq x y z
N GLU A 1 -10.47 22.80 1.82
CA GLU A 1 -10.48 22.18 3.14
C GLU A 1 -9.74 20.84 3.06
N GLY A 2 -9.09 20.44 4.17
CA GLY A 2 -8.49 19.11 4.28
C GLY A 2 -9.55 18.02 4.37
N LYS A 3 -9.16 16.77 4.11
CA LYS A 3 -10.04 15.60 4.12
C LYS A 3 -9.58 14.60 5.18
N ALA A 4 -10.49 14.25 6.10
CA ALA A 4 -10.32 13.11 7.00
C ALA A 4 -11.06 11.89 6.46
N SER A 5 -10.49 10.70 6.61
CA SER A 5 -11.10 9.43 6.25
C SER A 5 -10.69 8.34 7.24
N GLY A 6 -11.39 7.23 7.22
CA GLY A 6 -11.06 6.08 8.04
C GLY A 6 -11.92 4.88 7.69
N SER A 7 -11.49 3.71 8.16
CA SER A 7 -12.20 2.45 7.99
C SER A 7 -12.07 1.58 9.23
N LEU A 8 -13.01 0.66 9.38
CA LEU A 8 -12.98 -0.43 10.35
C LEU A 8 -13.19 -1.72 9.59
N ALA A 9 -12.40 -2.74 9.87
CA ALA A 9 -12.58 -4.07 9.30
C ALA A 9 -12.43 -5.15 10.37
N LEU A 10 -13.17 -6.23 10.18
CA LEU A 10 -13.04 -7.48 10.93
C LEU A 10 -12.64 -8.54 9.92
N TYR A 11 -11.60 -9.27 10.23
CA TYR A 11 -11.10 -10.36 9.42
C TYR A 11 -10.98 -11.62 10.26
N GLY A 12 -11.26 -12.78 9.67
CA GLY A 12 -11.06 -14.06 10.32
C GLY A 12 -10.88 -15.16 9.30
N GLU A 13 -9.98 -16.08 9.61
CA GLU A 13 -9.72 -17.30 8.86
C GLU A 13 -9.90 -18.52 9.75
N LYS A 14 -10.45 -19.59 9.17
CA LYS A 14 -10.49 -20.92 9.79
C LYS A 14 -10.11 -21.98 8.75
N TYR A 15 -9.22 -22.87 9.13
CA TYR A 15 -8.83 -24.02 8.35
C TYR A 15 -9.23 -25.29 9.07
N ASP A 16 -10.05 -26.10 8.40
CA ASP A 16 -10.43 -27.43 8.84
C ASP A 16 -9.45 -28.44 8.25
N HIS A 17 -8.58 -28.99 9.08
CA HIS A 17 -7.59 -29.98 8.66
C HIS A 17 -8.20 -31.37 8.65
N LYS A 18 -7.89 -32.15 7.62
CA LYS A 18 -8.29 -33.56 7.50
C LYS A 18 -7.17 -34.49 7.98
N GLY A 19 -7.54 -35.64 8.53
CA GLY A 19 -6.54 -36.66 8.87
C GLY A 19 -6.03 -36.65 10.30
N GLY A 20 -6.71 -35.96 11.22
CA GLY A 20 -6.38 -35.96 12.66
C GLY A 20 -5.47 -34.81 13.08
N GLU A 21 -5.13 -33.90 12.18
CA GLU A 21 -4.54 -32.63 12.53
C GLU A 21 -5.60 -31.70 13.14
N LYS A 22 -5.18 -30.81 14.02
CA LYS A 22 -6.10 -29.87 14.67
C LYS A 22 -6.44 -28.72 13.73
N ASP A 23 -7.69 -28.27 13.79
CA ASP A 23 -8.13 -27.06 13.10
C ASP A 23 -7.34 -25.86 13.58
N SER A 24 -7.08 -24.93 12.67
CA SER A 24 -6.39 -23.68 12.95
C SER A 24 -7.18 -22.48 12.47
N GLY A 25 -6.87 -21.31 12.99
CA GLY A 25 -7.52 -20.07 12.58
C GLY A 25 -7.24 -18.91 13.51
N PHE A 26 -7.55 -17.71 13.06
CA PHE A 26 -7.42 -16.49 13.85
C PHE A 26 -8.47 -15.43 13.47
N GLY A 27 -8.66 -14.46 14.35
CA GLY A 27 -9.46 -13.26 14.09
C GLY A 27 -8.66 -12.00 14.36
N ASN A 28 -8.89 -10.96 13.57
CA ASN A 28 -8.30 -9.66 13.75
C ASN A 28 -9.34 -8.54 13.49
N ALA A 29 -9.25 -7.47 14.28
CA ALA A 29 -9.93 -6.21 14.02
C ALA A 29 -8.90 -5.16 13.63
N ASN A 30 -9.16 -4.38 12.58
CA ASN A 30 -8.29 -3.29 12.24
C ASN A 30 -9.06 -1.99 11.97
N ALA A 31 -8.38 -0.87 12.21
CA ALA A 31 -8.90 0.46 11.97
C ALA A 31 -7.84 1.29 11.26
N THR A 32 -8.25 2.05 10.24
CA THR A 32 -7.40 3.08 9.65
C THR A 32 -7.97 4.45 9.91
N VAL A 33 -7.09 5.44 10.10
CA VAL A 33 -7.43 6.86 10.13
C VAL A 33 -6.45 7.61 9.27
N ALA A 34 -6.95 8.52 8.43
CA ALA A 34 -6.13 9.31 7.54
C ALA A 34 -6.56 10.78 7.54
N PHE A 35 -5.61 11.65 7.30
CA PHE A 35 -5.85 13.06 7.03
C PHE A 35 -4.98 13.51 5.86
N GLU A 36 -5.62 14.15 4.88
CA GLU A 36 -4.97 14.80 3.76
C GLU A 36 -5.26 16.31 3.80
N THR A 37 -4.23 17.14 3.67
CA THR A 37 -4.40 18.59 3.65
C THR A 37 -5.06 19.04 2.35
N ALA A 38 -5.69 20.21 2.37
CA ALA A 38 -6.00 20.91 1.13
C ALA A 38 -4.71 21.24 0.36
N SER A 39 -4.81 21.35 -0.94
CA SER A 39 -3.70 21.85 -1.76
C SER A 39 -3.46 23.33 -1.47
N PHE A 40 -2.20 23.68 -1.26
CA PHE A 40 -1.73 25.05 -1.09
C PHE A 40 -0.55 25.31 -2.03
N TYR A 41 -0.75 26.15 -3.03
CA TYR A 41 0.23 26.40 -4.12
C TYR A 41 0.75 25.11 -4.78
N GLY A 42 -0.13 24.13 -4.99
CA GLY A 42 0.22 22.84 -5.58
C GLY A 42 0.72 21.80 -4.58
N PHE A 43 0.99 22.17 -3.34
CA PHE A 43 1.45 21.24 -2.30
C PHE A 43 0.28 20.69 -1.50
N ASN A 44 0.31 19.39 -1.22
CA ASN A 44 -0.51 18.74 -0.18
C ASN A 44 0.28 17.65 0.52
N ALA A 45 -0.18 17.27 1.72
CA ALA A 45 0.42 16.22 2.53
C ALA A 45 -0.68 15.28 3.03
N LYS A 46 -0.35 14.01 3.18
CA LYS A 46 -1.22 12.98 3.78
C LYS A 46 -0.47 12.25 4.88
N ALA A 47 -1.19 11.89 5.94
CA ALA A 47 -0.77 10.90 6.93
C ALA A 47 -1.90 9.89 7.13
N GLU A 48 -1.56 8.60 7.17
CA GLU A 48 -2.47 7.50 7.43
C GLU A 48 -1.86 6.52 8.42
N PHE A 49 -2.64 6.12 9.41
CA PHE A 49 -2.28 5.15 10.42
C PHE A 49 -3.27 4.00 10.42
N LYS A 50 -2.75 2.79 10.53
CA LYS A 50 -3.51 1.56 10.74
C LYS A 50 -3.18 0.99 12.10
N GLY A 51 -4.19 0.60 12.86
CA GLY A 51 -4.07 -0.19 14.09
C GLY A 51 -4.65 -1.59 13.90
N ASN A 52 -4.01 -2.60 14.47
CA ASN A 52 -4.42 -4.00 14.45
C ASN A 52 -4.65 -4.52 15.86
N LEU A 53 -5.71 -5.30 16.07
CA LEU A 53 -6.06 -5.95 17.32
C LEU A 53 -6.44 -7.40 17.06
N GLY A 54 -5.62 -8.34 17.56
CA GLY A 54 -5.94 -9.77 17.55
C GLY A 54 -7.17 -10.05 18.42
N LEU A 55 -8.14 -10.77 17.86
CA LEU A 55 -9.39 -11.16 18.54
C LEU A 55 -9.34 -12.58 19.12
N GLY A 56 -8.31 -13.35 18.81
CA GLY A 56 -8.07 -14.70 19.27
C GLY A 56 -7.62 -15.64 18.17
N GLU A 57 -7.10 -16.80 18.59
CA GLU A 57 -6.60 -17.87 17.73
C GLU A 57 -7.23 -19.21 18.12
N ILE A 58 -7.48 -20.06 17.12
CA ILE A 58 -7.84 -21.46 17.28
C ILE A 58 -6.59 -22.26 16.91
N GLU A 59 -5.92 -22.87 17.90
CA GLU A 59 -4.60 -23.45 17.73
C GLU A 59 -3.61 -22.46 17.06
N LYS A 60 -2.35 -22.78 17.03
CA LYS A 60 -1.39 -21.90 16.39
C LYS A 60 -1.53 -22.01 14.87
N TYR A 61 -2.16 -21.03 14.26
CA TYR A 61 -2.32 -20.95 12.81
C TYR A 61 -0.95 -20.67 12.17
N ASP A 62 -0.53 -21.56 11.28
CA ASP A 62 0.72 -21.43 10.55
C ASP A 62 0.44 -21.11 9.08
N ARG A 63 0.27 -19.82 8.78
CA ARG A 63 0.32 -19.27 7.43
C ARG A 63 1.70 -18.65 7.25
N ASP A 64 2.68 -19.42 6.75
CA ASP A 64 4.07 -18.96 6.57
C ASP A 64 4.73 -18.38 7.84
N GLY A 65 4.38 -18.92 9.03
CA GLY A 65 4.92 -18.44 10.31
C GLY A 65 3.88 -17.99 11.33
N GLY A 66 2.58 -18.19 11.06
CA GLY A 66 1.47 -18.01 11.99
C GLY A 66 0.72 -16.68 11.88
N ALA A 67 -0.26 -16.47 12.77
CA ALA A 67 -1.02 -15.20 12.86
C ALA A 67 -0.11 -13.98 13.08
N ASP A 68 1.00 -14.16 13.77
CA ASP A 68 2.02 -13.15 13.99
C ASP A 68 2.68 -12.66 12.68
N SER A 69 2.70 -13.49 11.61
CA SER A 69 3.22 -13.07 10.31
C SER A 69 2.18 -12.34 9.46
N ALA A 70 0.89 -12.66 9.60
CA ALA A 70 -0.17 -11.93 8.91
C ALA A 70 -0.34 -10.51 9.47
N PHE A 71 -0.14 -10.33 10.79
CA PHE A 71 -0.22 -9.04 11.46
C PHE A 71 1.06 -8.80 12.27
N ALA A 72 2.15 -8.51 11.57
CA ALA A 72 3.48 -8.33 12.14
C ALA A 72 3.58 -7.12 13.09
N ASN A 73 2.60 -6.22 13.06
CA ASN A 73 2.56 -5.03 13.90
C ASN A 73 1.16 -4.73 14.44
N ASN A 74 1.10 -4.09 15.62
CA ASN A 74 -0.14 -3.58 16.20
C ASN A 74 -0.51 -2.19 15.66
N SER A 75 0.43 -1.49 15.04
CA SER A 75 0.18 -0.19 14.40
C SER A 75 1.23 0.07 13.32
N LEU A 76 0.79 0.62 12.22
CA LEU A 76 1.62 0.98 11.07
C LEU A 76 1.23 2.37 10.56
N MET A 77 2.20 3.23 10.33
CA MET A 77 2.01 4.41 9.49
C MET A 77 2.12 3.96 8.03
N THR A 78 1.00 3.76 7.38
CA THR A 78 0.91 3.26 6.00
C THR A 78 1.25 4.34 4.99
N GLU A 79 0.79 5.58 5.21
CA GLU A 79 1.11 6.72 4.37
C GLU A 79 1.62 7.90 5.18
N ALA A 80 2.65 8.56 4.69
CA ALA A 80 3.19 9.82 5.19
C ALA A 80 3.97 10.48 4.06
N TYR A 81 3.33 11.35 3.29
CA TYR A 81 3.96 11.94 2.11
C TYR A 81 3.70 13.43 1.98
N LEU A 82 4.58 14.07 1.21
CA LEU A 82 4.37 15.38 0.62
C LEU A 82 4.25 15.22 -0.89
N LYS A 83 3.22 15.83 -1.47
CA LYS A 83 2.97 15.87 -2.91
C LYS A 83 3.00 17.32 -3.41
N TYR A 84 3.63 17.50 -4.54
CA TYR A 84 3.49 18.71 -5.36
C TYR A 84 2.84 18.35 -6.68
N ALA A 85 1.84 19.12 -7.10
CA ALA A 85 1.16 18.91 -8.36
C ALA A 85 0.90 20.26 -9.06
N MET A 86 1.09 20.26 -10.36
CA MET A 86 0.75 21.33 -11.29
C MET A 86 0.15 20.72 -12.55
N GLU A 87 -0.32 21.54 -13.49
CA GLU A 87 -0.87 21.05 -14.74
C GLU A 87 0.16 20.15 -15.48
N GLY A 88 -0.25 18.92 -15.76
CA GLY A 88 0.55 17.94 -16.50
C GLY A 88 1.75 17.32 -15.75
N PHE A 89 1.95 17.63 -14.46
CA PHE A 89 3.05 17.08 -13.68
C PHE A 89 2.68 16.92 -12.20
N SER A 90 3.14 15.83 -11.58
CA SER A 90 3.15 15.73 -10.12
C SER A 90 4.37 14.95 -9.62
N ILE A 91 4.74 15.20 -8.36
CA ILE A 91 5.77 14.45 -7.65
C ILE A 91 5.31 14.21 -6.22
N THR A 92 5.47 12.97 -5.74
CA THR A 92 5.13 12.57 -4.37
C THR A 92 6.36 11.96 -3.72
N ALA A 93 6.69 12.35 -2.50
CA ALA A 93 7.81 11.82 -1.75
C ALA A 93 7.38 11.42 -0.34
N GLY A 94 7.77 10.23 0.10
CA GLY A 94 7.46 9.63 1.39
C GLY A 94 6.76 8.29 1.27
N ARG A 95 6.12 7.86 2.37
CA ARG A 95 5.30 6.64 2.38
C ARG A 95 4.02 6.89 1.63
N GLN A 96 3.75 6.09 0.61
CA GLN A 96 2.59 6.25 -0.27
C GLN A 96 2.14 4.90 -0.81
N ALA A 97 0.83 4.76 -1.03
CA ALA A 97 0.30 3.64 -1.80
C ALA A 97 0.66 3.84 -3.29
N ILE A 98 1.15 2.79 -3.92
CA ILE A 98 1.48 2.75 -5.35
C ILE A 98 0.66 1.63 -5.99
N ASP A 99 0.11 1.89 -7.17
CA ASP A 99 -0.67 0.94 -7.96
C ASP A 99 -0.21 1.03 -9.42
N LEU A 100 0.93 0.40 -9.69
CA LEU A 100 1.51 0.24 -11.03
C LEU A 100 1.59 -1.25 -11.37
N GLU A 101 1.73 -1.59 -12.64
CA GLU A 101 1.82 -2.98 -13.12
C GLU A 101 2.89 -3.80 -12.37
N TRP A 102 4.04 -3.20 -12.08
CA TRP A 102 5.22 -3.85 -11.50
C TRP A 102 5.58 -3.37 -10.09
N LEU A 103 4.81 -2.46 -9.53
CA LEU A 103 5.04 -1.92 -8.19
C LEU A 103 3.71 -1.57 -7.53
N GLY A 104 3.31 -2.36 -6.55
CA GLY A 104 2.09 -2.17 -5.76
C GLY A 104 2.38 -1.81 -4.31
N ASP A 105 1.32 -1.83 -3.50
CA ASP A 105 1.33 -1.69 -2.05
C ASP A 105 1.86 -0.36 -1.52
N TYR A 106 2.24 -0.33 -0.25
CA TYR A 106 2.78 0.86 0.41
C TYR A 106 4.29 0.91 0.25
N ASN A 107 4.80 2.04 -0.22
CA ASN A 107 6.21 2.21 -0.54
C ASN A 107 6.81 3.45 0.10
N GLU A 108 8.03 3.36 0.61
CA GLU A 108 8.87 4.52 0.91
C GLU A 108 9.58 4.94 -0.38
N ALA A 109 8.99 5.91 -1.07
CA ALA A 109 9.31 6.18 -2.47
C ALA A 109 9.32 7.66 -2.81
N VAL A 110 9.94 7.96 -3.95
CA VAL A 110 9.72 9.20 -4.70
C VAL A 110 9.16 8.83 -6.07
N VAL A 111 7.99 9.35 -6.40
CA VAL A 111 7.29 9.05 -7.66
C VAL A 111 6.91 10.34 -8.35
N ALA A 112 7.25 10.48 -9.62
CA ALA A 112 6.85 11.57 -10.49
C ALA A 112 5.93 11.05 -11.60
N ALA A 113 4.86 11.79 -11.90
CA ALA A 113 3.95 11.50 -13.01
C ALA A 113 3.88 12.69 -13.96
N ILE A 114 3.94 12.40 -15.27
CA ILE A 114 3.88 13.37 -16.36
C ILE A 114 2.68 13.01 -17.23
N THR A 115 1.73 13.93 -17.33
CA THR A 115 0.50 13.81 -18.13
C THR A 115 0.37 14.94 -19.15
N ALA A 116 1.42 15.75 -19.33
CA ALA A 116 1.46 16.85 -20.29
C ALA A 116 1.56 16.39 -21.76
N ILE A 117 1.90 15.11 -22.00
CA ILE A 117 1.97 14.51 -23.32
C ILE A 117 0.58 14.01 -23.70
N PRO A 118 0.00 14.41 -24.86
CA PRO A 118 -1.32 13.94 -25.25
C PRO A 118 -1.43 12.43 -25.22
N ASP A 119 -2.55 11.92 -24.68
CA ASP A 119 -2.90 10.51 -24.58
C ASP A 119 -1.83 9.63 -23.89
N THR A 120 -0.88 10.26 -23.18
CA THR A 120 0.26 9.55 -22.57
C THR A 120 0.40 9.90 -21.10
N THR A 121 0.55 8.88 -20.26
CA THR A 121 0.98 9.01 -18.87
C THR A 121 2.34 8.34 -18.71
N VAL A 122 3.31 9.08 -18.19
CA VAL A 122 4.64 8.55 -17.85
C VAL A 122 4.82 8.65 -16.35
N VAL A 123 5.12 7.53 -15.69
CA VAL A 123 5.44 7.48 -14.26
C VAL A 123 6.88 7.03 -14.08
N LEU A 124 7.62 7.80 -13.31
CA LEU A 124 9.00 7.50 -12.89
C LEU A 124 9.02 7.37 -11.37
N GLY A 125 9.57 6.29 -10.85
CA GLY A 125 9.65 6.06 -9.42
C GLY A 125 10.98 5.48 -8.97
N TYR A 126 11.31 5.75 -7.71
CA TYR A 126 12.32 5.05 -6.95
C TYR A 126 11.73 4.70 -5.59
N THR A 127 11.81 3.43 -5.20
CA THR A 127 11.40 2.95 -3.89
C THR A 127 12.51 2.18 -3.23
N GLN A 128 12.66 2.34 -1.92
CA GLN A 128 13.66 1.64 -1.12
C GLN A 128 13.05 0.57 -0.21
N ARG A 129 11.84 0.83 0.33
CA ARG A 129 11.17 -0.06 1.26
C ARG A 129 9.70 -0.22 0.89
N GLN A 130 9.17 -1.40 1.16
CA GLN A 130 7.78 -1.75 0.86
C GLN A 130 7.15 -2.46 2.06
N ALA A 131 5.85 -2.29 2.21
CA ALA A 131 5.01 -3.04 3.14
C ALA A 131 3.69 -3.39 2.47
N GLU A 132 3.25 -4.62 2.61
CA GLU A 132 1.90 -5.01 2.25
C GLU A 132 0.97 -4.77 3.44
N SER A 133 -0.17 -4.11 3.21
CA SER A 133 -1.13 -3.84 4.27
C SER A 133 -2.55 -3.73 3.71
N GLY A 134 -3.41 -4.65 4.14
CA GLY A 134 -4.82 -4.77 3.79
C GLY A 134 -5.69 -5.00 5.04
N PHE A 135 -6.90 -5.49 4.84
CA PHE A 135 -7.79 -5.88 5.94
C PHE A 135 -7.40 -7.23 6.55
N ASP A 136 -6.68 -8.06 5.82
CA ASP A 136 -6.28 -9.43 6.11
C ASP A 136 -4.80 -9.58 6.49
N LEU A 137 -4.02 -8.53 6.33
CA LEU A 137 -2.57 -8.54 6.46
C LEU A 137 -2.06 -7.17 6.92
N SER A 138 -0.95 -7.15 7.66
CA SER A 138 -0.21 -5.93 7.99
C SER A 138 1.26 -6.27 8.26
N GLU A 139 2.11 -5.99 7.29
CA GLU A 139 3.55 -6.16 7.36
C GLU A 139 4.27 -4.87 7.77
N ASP A 140 5.46 -5.03 8.34
CA ASP A 140 6.36 -3.90 8.53
C ASP A 140 7.08 -3.54 7.22
N PHE A 141 7.44 -2.27 7.06
CA PHE A 141 8.26 -1.85 5.93
C PHE A 141 9.60 -2.58 5.94
N SER A 142 9.90 -3.26 4.84
CA SER A 142 11.14 -4.00 4.63
C SER A 142 11.91 -3.50 3.42
N ASP A 143 13.23 -3.66 3.44
CA ASP A 143 14.11 -3.22 2.36
C ASP A 143 13.91 -4.07 1.10
N ILE A 144 13.85 -3.42 -0.06
CA ILE A 144 13.75 -4.05 -1.36
C ILE A 144 15.15 -4.20 -1.96
N ASN A 145 15.36 -5.31 -2.70
CA ASN A 145 16.60 -5.56 -3.45
C ASN A 145 17.86 -5.43 -2.61
N GLY A 146 17.85 -6.00 -1.39
CA GLY A 146 19.01 -5.97 -0.50
C GLY A 146 19.45 -4.55 -0.12
N ASN A 147 18.50 -3.67 0.18
CA ASN A 147 18.71 -2.27 0.56
C ASN A 147 19.23 -1.36 -0.58
N LYS A 148 19.07 -1.78 -1.84
CA LYS A 148 19.44 -0.96 -3.01
C LYS A 148 18.26 -0.22 -3.61
N GLY A 149 17.04 -0.64 -3.25
CA GLY A 149 15.82 -0.14 -3.83
C GLY A 149 15.63 -0.55 -5.30
N VAL A 150 14.57 -0.03 -5.90
CA VAL A 150 14.15 -0.32 -7.26
C VAL A 150 13.74 0.97 -7.95
N TYR A 151 14.12 1.12 -9.22
CA TYR A 151 13.61 2.14 -10.12
C TYR A 151 12.48 1.56 -10.96
N VAL A 152 11.44 2.36 -11.19
CA VAL A 152 10.32 1.98 -12.03
C VAL A 152 10.10 3.05 -13.10
N LEU A 153 9.78 2.59 -14.31
CA LEU A 153 9.28 3.40 -15.42
C LEU A 153 8.00 2.71 -15.92
N ASP A 154 6.88 3.43 -15.85
CA ASP A 154 5.61 3.00 -16.40
C ASP A 154 5.17 4.03 -17.45
N VAL A 155 4.77 3.55 -18.64
CA VAL A 155 4.30 4.40 -19.74
C VAL A 155 2.99 3.84 -20.27
N LYS A 156 1.90 4.60 -20.11
CA LYS A 156 0.58 4.25 -20.65
C LYS A 156 0.26 5.19 -21.81
N TYR A 157 -0.06 4.61 -22.96
CA TYR A 157 -0.50 5.34 -24.14
C TYR A 157 -1.91 4.90 -24.56
N GLY A 158 -2.86 5.81 -24.52
CA GLY A 158 -4.27 5.57 -24.84
C GLY A 158 -4.73 6.18 -26.17
N GLY A 159 -3.82 6.67 -27.04
CA GLY A 159 -4.16 7.35 -28.29
C GLY A 159 -4.59 6.44 -29.45
N LEU A 160 -4.63 5.12 -29.25
CA LEU A 160 -5.17 4.18 -30.23
C LEU A 160 -6.55 3.70 -29.76
N GLU A 161 -7.57 3.88 -30.58
CA GLU A 161 -8.88 3.25 -30.34
C GLU A 161 -8.69 1.72 -30.25
N PHE A 162 -9.17 1.10 -29.18
CA PHE A 162 -9.12 -0.35 -28.93
C PHE A 162 -7.75 -0.96 -28.58
N VAL A 163 -6.70 -0.16 -28.41
CA VAL A 163 -5.36 -0.66 -27.99
C VAL A 163 -4.81 0.22 -26.87
N GLU A 164 -4.56 -0.40 -25.73
CA GLU A 164 -3.75 0.17 -24.66
C GLU A 164 -2.35 -0.44 -24.71
N PHE A 165 -1.32 0.38 -24.80
CA PHE A 165 0.07 -0.07 -24.79
C PHE A 165 0.68 0.23 -23.42
N ASN A 166 1.04 -0.83 -22.70
CA ASN A 166 1.66 -0.76 -21.38
C ASN A 166 2.92 -1.63 -21.39
N PRO A 167 4.10 -1.06 -21.75
CA PRO A 167 5.35 -1.81 -21.90
C PRO A 167 5.97 -2.19 -20.57
#